data_4a4915321d068d3bc6d669676a79761e
#
_entry.id   4a4915321d068d3bc6d669676a79761e
#
_cell.length_a   1.000
_cell.length_b   1.000
_cell.length_c   1.000
_cell.angle_alpha   90.00
_cell.angle_beta   90.00
_cell.angle_gamma   90.00
#
_symmetry.space_group_name_H-M   'P 1'
#
loop_
_entity.id
_entity.type
_entity.pdbx_description
1 polymer ?
#
loop_
_entity_poly.entity_id
_entity_poly.type
_entity_poly.pdbx_seq_one_letter_code
_entity_poly.pdbx_strand_id
1 'polypeptide(L)'
;DGAVLFIRKEALSGEVLSYLGKTGTEVKEYGEITDFVRALPGNGKNLLDERYVSYNFYKILQEKQAVTEGKNPTELLKAEKNATELANMEKVYLQDSVAVTKFIYWLKTHVGREEITEVTAADYLEGLRRQIPGFFDLSFPTIAG
;
A
#
# COMPACT_ATOMS: atom_id res chain seq x y z
N ASP A 1 -2.37 -2.72 -24.44
CA ASP A 1 -1.83 -2.27 -23.15
C ASP A 1 -2.49 -3.09 -22.06
N GLY A 2 -1.72 -3.73 -21.21
CA GLY A 2 -2.20 -4.60 -20.16
C GLY A 2 -1.17 -4.71 -19.03
N ALA A 3 -1.60 -5.25 -17.90
CA ALA A 3 -0.73 -5.58 -16.78
C ALA A 3 -0.45 -7.08 -16.77
N VAL A 4 0.75 -7.46 -16.31
CA VAL A 4 1.11 -8.86 -16.07
C VAL A 4 1.46 -9.01 -14.60
N LEU A 5 0.76 -9.90 -13.91
CA LEU A 5 1.00 -10.25 -12.52
C LEU A 5 1.74 -11.59 -12.44
N PHE A 6 2.92 -11.58 -11.87
CA PHE A 6 3.68 -12.79 -11.57
C PHE A 6 3.48 -13.20 -10.12
N ILE A 7 2.82 -14.32 -9.89
CA ILE A 7 2.46 -14.79 -8.54
C ILE A 7 2.34 -16.33 -8.57
N ARG A 8 2.53 -16.96 -7.41
CA ARG A 8 2.16 -18.37 -7.26
C ARG A 8 0.63 -18.49 -7.35
N LYS A 9 0.14 -19.11 -8.42
CA LYS A 9 -1.30 -19.15 -8.73
C LYS A 9 -2.12 -19.84 -7.65
N GLU A 10 -1.53 -20.79 -6.94
CA GLU A 10 -2.17 -21.45 -5.79
C GLU A 10 -2.50 -20.50 -4.62
N ALA A 11 -1.86 -19.32 -4.58
CA ALA A 11 -2.18 -18.29 -3.59
C ALA A 11 -3.41 -17.44 -3.95
N LEU A 12 -3.98 -17.61 -5.16
CA LEU A 12 -5.12 -16.85 -5.62
C LEU A 12 -6.41 -17.69 -5.54
N SER A 13 -7.47 -17.09 -4.98
CA SER A 13 -8.81 -17.67 -5.07
C SER A 13 -9.36 -17.55 -6.50
N GLY A 14 -10.34 -18.40 -6.86
CA GLY A 14 -11.02 -18.33 -8.15
C GLY A 14 -11.75 -16.98 -8.36
N GLU A 15 -12.22 -16.35 -7.30
CA GLU A 15 -12.85 -15.02 -7.34
C GLU A 15 -11.82 -13.94 -7.76
N VAL A 16 -10.62 -13.95 -7.15
CA VAL A 16 -9.54 -13.02 -7.47
C VAL A 16 -9.05 -13.22 -8.90
N LEU A 17 -8.90 -14.46 -9.35
CA LEU A 17 -8.53 -14.76 -10.74
C LEU A 17 -9.57 -14.23 -11.73
N SER A 18 -10.86 -14.41 -11.44
CA SER A 18 -11.95 -13.87 -12.26
C SER A 18 -11.93 -12.34 -12.30
N TYR A 19 -11.68 -11.69 -11.17
CA TYR A 19 -11.55 -10.23 -11.09
C TYR A 19 -10.38 -9.72 -11.94
N LEU A 20 -9.18 -10.30 -11.80
CA LEU A 20 -7.99 -9.93 -12.55
C LEU A 20 -8.21 -10.10 -14.07
N GLY A 21 -8.86 -11.18 -14.49
CA GLY A 21 -9.24 -11.38 -15.90
C GLY A 21 -10.15 -10.27 -16.45
N LYS A 22 -11.10 -9.78 -15.64
CA LYS A 22 -12.00 -8.68 -16.03
C LYS A 22 -11.28 -7.32 -16.16
N THR A 23 -10.20 -7.14 -15.42
CA THR A 23 -9.37 -5.91 -15.48
C THR A 23 -8.30 -5.96 -16.58
N GLY A 24 -8.25 -7.03 -17.38
CA GLY A 24 -7.24 -7.20 -18.41
C GLY A 24 -5.84 -7.51 -17.88
N THR A 25 -5.75 -8.00 -16.64
CA THR A 25 -4.48 -8.41 -16.04
C THR A 25 -4.19 -9.87 -16.40
N GLU A 26 -3.09 -10.11 -17.09
CA GLU A 26 -2.58 -11.46 -17.34
C GLU A 26 -1.88 -11.99 -16.08
N VAL A 27 -2.22 -13.23 -15.68
CA VAL A 27 -1.60 -13.87 -14.51
C VAL A 27 -0.66 -14.98 -14.97
N LYS A 28 0.62 -14.89 -14.61
CA LYS A 28 1.66 -15.86 -14.87
C LYS A 28 2.22 -16.46 -13.59
N GLU A 29 2.83 -17.62 -13.68
CA GLU A 29 3.57 -18.21 -12.56
C GLU A 29 4.76 -17.33 -12.16
N TYR A 30 5.03 -17.25 -10.86
CA TYR A 30 6.11 -16.42 -10.32
C TYR A 30 7.47 -16.78 -10.92
N GLY A 31 7.71 -18.06 -11.20
CA GLY A 31 8.97 -18.54 -11.81
C GLY A 31 9.21 -18.07 -13.23
N GLU A 32 8.17 -17.67 -13.96
CA GLU A 32 8.27 -17.21 -15.36
C GLU A 32 8.79 -15.78 -15.51
N ILE A 33 8.84 -14.98 -14.40
CA ILE A 33 9.18 -13.56 -14.45
C ILE A 33 10.56 -13.28 -15.07
N THR A 34 11.56 -14.13 -14.80
CA THR A 34 12.92 -13.93 -15.32
C THR A 34 12.97 -14.12 -16.83
N ASP A 35 12.32 -15.13 -17.36
CA ASP A 35 12.28 -15.39 -18.79
C ASP A 35 11.42 -14.37 -19.53
N PHE A 36 10.34 -13.92 -18.89
CA PHE A 36 9.54 -12.79 -19.40
C PHE A 36 10.39 -11.52 -19.53
N VAL A 37 11.15 -11.16 -18.49
CA VAL A 37 12.03 -9.98 -18.52
C VAL A 37 13.12 -10.13 -19.58
N ARG A 38 13.67 -11.33 -19.76
CA ARG A 38 14.62 -11.63 -20.86
C ARG A 38 14.01 -11.48 -22.25
N ALA A 39 12.72 -11.76 -22.38
CA ALA A 39 12.01 -11.64 -23.65
C ALA A 39 11.58 -10.22 -24.01
N LEU A 40 11.65 -9.27 -23.06
CA LEU A 40 11.32 -7.87 -23.32
C LEU A 40 12.22 -7.27 -24.41
N PRO A 41 11.70 -6.33 -25.25
CA PRO A 41 12.47 -5.77 -26.36
C PRO A 41 13.70 -4.99 -25.87
N GLY A 42 14.80 -5.13 -26.60
CA GLY A 42 16.06 -4.49 -26.33
C GLY A 42 16.23 -3.20 -27.13
N ASN A 43 15.52 -2.15 -26.87
CA ASN A 43 15.64 -0.88 -27.60
C ASN A 43 15.45 0.38 -26.74
N GLY A 44 15.82 0.29 -25.46
CA GLY A 44 15.76 1.40 -24.52
C GLY A 44 14.35 1.82 -24.10
N LYS A 45 13.34 0.96 -24.29
CA LYS A 45 11.93 1.28 -24.02
C LYS A 45 11.38 0.76 -22.69
N ASN A 46 12.20 0.09 -21.89
CA ASN A 46 11.77 -0.43 -20.58
C ASN A 46 12.09 0.59 -19.50
N LEU A 47 11.06 1.26 -18.98
CA LEU A 47 11.21 2.20 -17.87
C LEU A 47 11.38 1.41 -16.56
N LEU A 48 12.47 1.66 -15.86
CA LEU A 48 12.77 1.08 -14.56
C LEU A 48 12.97 2.18 -13.52
N ASP A 49 12.40 1.97 -12.34
CA ASP A 49 12.74 2.74 -11.15
C ASP A 49 13.74 1.92 -10.33
N GLU A 50 15.00 2.38 -10.30
CA GLU A 50 16.12 1.69 -9.63
C GLU A 50 15.89 1.46 -8.13
N ARG A 51 15.02 2.27 -7.50
CA ARG A 51 14.69 2.14 -6.08
C ARG A 51 13.86 0.89 -5.77
N TYR A 52 13.14 0.36 -6.75
CA TYR A 52 12.15 -0.71 -6.58
C TYR A 52 12.40 -1.95 -7.42
N VAL A 53 13.21 -1.83 -8.49
CA VAL A 53 13.52 -2.98 -9.33
C VAL A 53 14.61 -3.84 -8.70
N SER A 54 14.49 -5.17 -8.82
CA SER A 54 15.55 -6.05 -8.38
C SER A 54 16.78 -5.89 -9.29
N TYR A 55 17.99 -5.93 -8.69
CA TYR A 55 19.24 -5.82 -9.43
C TYR A 55 19.37 -6.86 -10.54
N ASN A 56 18.84 -8.06 -10.34
CA ASN A 56 18.85 -9.11 -11.36
C ASN A 56 18.11 -8.69 -12.64
N PHE A 57 16.91 -8.12 -12.51
CA PHE A 57 16.14 -7.65 -13.67
C PHE A 57 16.76 -6.42 -14.31
N TYR A 58 17.27 -5.50 -13.51
CA TYR A 58 18.03 -4.35 -14.00
C TYR A 58 19.19 -4.81 -14.87
N LYS A 59 20.02 -5.75 -14.39
CA LYS A 59 21.17 -6.27 -15.11
C LYS A 59 20.79 -6.95 -16.44
N ILE A 60 19.75 -7.79 -16.44
CA ILE A 60 19.28 -8.46 -17.66
C ILE A 60 18.91 -7.44 -18.75
N LEU A 61 18.21 -6.38 -18.37
CA LEU A 61 17.77 -5.34 -19.32
C LEU A 61 18.90 -4.40 -19.71
N GLN A 62 19.84 -4.11 -18.81
CA GLN A 62 21.03 -3.32 -19.09
C GLN A 62 21.94 -4.00 -20.13
N GLU A 63 22.16 -5.31 -20.02
CA GLU A 63 22.92 -6.09 -21.01
C GLU A 63 22.33 -6.01 -22.42
N LYS A 64 21.03 -5.78 -22.51
CA LYS A 64 20.30 -5.59 -23.79
C LYS A 64 20.25 -4.11 -24.24
N GLN A 65 20.82 -3.19 -23.51
CA GLN A 65 20.67 -1.74 -23.72
C GLN A 65 19.19 -1.31 -23.76
N ALA A 66 18.36 -1.94 -22.92
CA ALA A 66 16.91 -1.82 -22.95
C ALA A 66 16.33 -1.00 -21.77
N VAL A 67 17.19 -0.32 -21.01
CA VAL A 67 16.80 0.41 -19.80
C VAL A 67 16.60 1.89 -20.12
N THR A 68 15.48 2.41 -19.65
CA THR A 68 15.26 3.84 -19.43
C THR A 68 15.04 4.04 -17.95
N GLU A 69 15.92 4.78 -17.29
CA GLU A 69 15.80 5.06 -15.86
C GLU A 69 14.80 6.19 -15.60
N GLY A 70 13.96 6.02 -14.61
CA GLY A 70 13.00 7.04 -14.22
C GLY A 70 12.09 6.59 -13.10
N LYS A 71 11.36 7.55 -12.53
CA LYS A 71 10.41 7.26 -11.45
C LYS A 71 9.25 6.40 -11.93
N ASN A 72 8.80 5.47 -11.10
CA ASN A 72 7.64 4.67 -11.38
C ASN A 72 6.38 5.55 -11.51
N PRO A 73 5.75 5.64 -12.70
CA PRO A 73 4.59 6.49 -12.92
C PRO A 73 3.38 6.07 -12.07
N THR A 74 3.31 4.81 -11.63
CA THR A 74 2.19 4.33 -10.81
C THR A 74 2.16 4.95 -9.42
N GLU A 75 3.28 5.50 -8.91
CA GLU A 75 3.30 6.23 -7.64
C GLU A 75 2.41 7.49 -7.70
N LEU A 76 2.55 8.28 -8.76
CA LEU A 76 1.72 9.47 -8.97
C LEU A 76 0.26 9.11 -9.25
N LEU A 77 0.02 8.11 -10.11
CA LEU A 77 -1.34 7.63 -10.39
C LEU A 77 -2.06 7.15 -9.14
N LYS A 78 -1.34 6.45 -8.25
CA LYS A 78 -1.90 6.01 -6.96
C LYS A 78 -2.11 7.18 -5.98
N ALA A 79 -1.31 8.23 -6.07
CA ALA A 79 -1.44 9.41 -5.21
C ALA A 79 -2.69 10.25 -5.54
N GLU A 80 -3.15 10.22 -6.79
CA GLU A 80 -4.40 10.88 -7.20
C GLU A 80 -5.60 10.04 -6.74
N LYS A 81 -6.42 10.63 -5.87
CA LYS A 81 -7.63 9.99 -5.33
C LYS A 81 -8.82 10.27 -6.21
N ASN A 82 -9.64 9.27 -6.46
CA ASN A 82 -10.92 9.44 -7.11
C ASN A 82 -11.99 10.03 -6.15
N ALA A 83 -13.14 10.40 -6.69
CA ALA A 83 -14.20 11.03 -5.89
C ALA A 83 -14.71 10.16 -4.72
N THR A 84 -14.75 8.84 -4.91
CA THR A 84 -15.17 7.90 -3.85
C THR A 84 -14.14 7.84 -2.73
N GLU A 85 -12.85 7.79 -3.08
CA GLU A 85 -11.76 7.81 -2.10
C GLU A 85 -11.75 9.11 -1.31
N LEU A 86 -11.93 10.27 -1.99
CA LEU A 86 -12.00 11.57 -1.32
C LEU A 86 -13.15 11.64 -0.32
N ALA A 87 -14.36 11.26 -0.71
CA ALA A 87 -15.52 11.26 0.17
C ALA A 87 -15.34 10.32 1.38
N ASN A 88 -14.74 9.15 1.17
CA ASN A 88 -14.43 8.22 2.27
C ASN A 88 -13.36 8.80 3.20
N MET A 89 -12.32 9.43 2.66
CA MET A 89 -11.28 10.07 3.46
C MET A 89 -11.84 11.20 4.35
N GLU A 90 -12.66 12.09 3.79
CA GLU A 90 -13.31 13.16 4.57
C GLU A 90 -14.11 12.59 5.75
N LYS A 91 -14.91 11.57 5.50
CA LYS A 91 -15.69 10.90 6.55
C LYS A 91 -14.79 10.27 7.62
N VAL A 92 -13.76 9.53 7.21
CA VAL A 92 -12.85 8.84 8.13
C VAL A 92 -12.05 9.84 8.95
N TYR A 93 -11.52 10.90 8.32
CA TYR A 93 -10.77 11.93 9.03
C TYR A 93 -11.63 12.68 10.06
N LEU A 94 -12.89 12.96 9.74
CA LEU A 94 -13.80 13.58 10.72
C LEU A 94 -14.01 12.66 11.93
N GLN A 95 -14.24 11.38 11.72
CA GLN A 95 -14.43 10.39 12.78
C GLN A 95 -13.17 10.21 13.64
N ASP A 96 -12.00 10.11 13.00
CA ASP A 96 -10.72 10.00 13.69
C ASP A 96 -10.38 11.28 14.49
N SER A 97 -10.69 12.45 13.93
CA SER A 97 -10.52 13.72 14.64
C SER A 97 -11.34 13.79 15.93
N VAL A 98 -12.54 13.22 15.94
CA VAL A 98 -13.36 13.11 17.16
C VAL A 98 -12.70 12.16 18.16
N ALA A 99 -12.17 11.03 17.74
CA ALA A 99 -11.45 10.09 18.61
C ALA A 99 -10.20 10.76 19.23
N VAL A 100 -9.40 11.43 18.41
CA VAL A 100 -8.21 12.17 18.86
C VAL A 100 -8.59 13.31 19.82
N THR A 101 -9.66 14.05 19.57
CA THR A 101 -10.14 15.11 20.46
C THR A 101 -10.55 14.57 21.83
N LYS A 102 -11.27 13.44 21.86
CA LYS A 102 -11.63 12.76 23.11
C LYS A 102 -10.39 12.28 23.86
N PHE A 103 -9.42 11.75 23.15
CA PHE A 103 -8.13 11.32 23.72
C PHE A 103 -7.38 12.51 24.35
N ILE A 104 -7.26 13.62 23.65
CA ILE A 104 -6.60 14.83 24.19
C ILE A 104 -7.32 15.35 25.43
N TYR A 105 -8.65 15.35 25.44
CA TYR A 105 -9.44 15.73 26.61
C TYR A 105 -9.17 14.79 27.79
N TRP A 106 -9.23 13.48 27.56
CA TRP A 106 -8.93 12.48 28.58
C TRP A 106 -7.51 12.69 29.14
N LEU A 107 -6.52 12.78 28.28
CA LEU A 107 -5.12 12.95 28.67
C LEU A 107 -4.95 14.21 29.57
N LYS A 108 -5.48 15.34 29.15
CA LYS A 108 -5.40 16.61 29.91
C LYS A 108 -6.09 16.56 31.28
N THR A 109 -7.11 15.75 31.41
CA THR A 109 -7.88 15.66 32.68
C THR A 109 -7.37 14.60 33.63
N HIS A 110 -6.56 13.63 33.15
CA HIS A 110 -6.08 12.49 33.93
C HIS A 110 -4.58 12.53 34.23
N VAL A 111 -3.77 13.19 33.41
CA VAL A 111 -2.34 13.38 33.66
C VAL A 111 -2.12 14.00 35.06
N GLY A 112 -1.25 13.36 35.85
CA GLY A 112 -0.94 13.73 37.22
C GLY A 112 -1.97 13.28 38.27
N ARG A 113 -3.04 12.59 37.87
CA ARG A 113 -4.06 12.01 38.77
C ARG A 113 -4.02 10.51 38.84
N GLU A 114 -3.57 9.89 37.75
CA GLU A 114 -3.38 8.46 37.61
C GLU A 114 -2.09 8.16 36.84
N GLU A 115 -1.61 6.94 36.92
CA GLU A 115 -0.43 6.51 36.17
C GLU A 115 -0.81 6.30 34.70
N ILE A 116 -0.26 7.13 33.82
CA ILE A 116 -0.42 7.02 32.36
C ILE A 116 0.94 6.78 31.76
N THR A 117 1.09 5.64 31.09
CA THR A 117 2.26 5.29 30.30
C THR A 117 1.98 5.52 28.82
N GLU A 118 3.03 5.51 27.98
CA GLU A 118 2.90 5.55 26.52
C GLU A 118 2.01 4.42 26.00
N VAL A 119 2.13 3.23 26.57
CA VAL A 119 1.34 2.05 26.20
C VAL A 119 -0.14 2.26 26.56
N THR A 120 -0.45 2.64 27.79
CA THR A 120 -1.85 2.84 28.20
C THR A 120 -2.51 4.00 27.47
N ALA A 121 -1.75 5.03 27.13
CA ALA A 121 -2.23 6.13 26.29
C ALA A 121 -2.54 5.68 24.84
N ALA A 122 -1.66 4.85 24.26
CA ALA A 122 -1.88 4.28 22.93
C ALA A 122 -3.11 3.37 22.91
N ASP A 123 -3.25 2.48 23.91
CA ASP A 123 -4.39 1.57 24.04
C ASP A 123 -5.71 2.34 24.23
N TYR A 124 -5.69 3.43 24.97
CA TYR A 124 -6.88 4.28 25.16
C TYR A 124 -7.33 4.93 23.84
N LEU A 125 -6.39 5.49 23.06
CA LEU A 125 -6.69 6.05 21.75
C LEU A 125 -7.21 4.98 20.79
N GLU A 126 -6.60 3.82 20.75
CA GLU A 126 -7.08 2.70 19.95
C GLU A 126 -8.48 2.27 20.38
N GLY A 127 -8.77 2.20 21.68
CA GLY A 127 -10.09 1.91 22.21
C GLY A 127 -11.17 2.90 21.74
N LEU A 128 -10.84 4.17 21.57
CA LEU A 128 -11.73 5.18 20.99
C LEU A 128 -11.95 4.94 19.48
N ARG A 129 -10.91 4.61 18.75
CA ARG A 129 -10.97 4.30 17.31
C ARG A 129 -11.77 3.04 17.02
N ARG A 130 -11.65 2.01 17.84
CA ARG A 130 -12.42 0.76 17.74
C ARG A 130 -13.94 0.95 17.88
N GLN A 131 -14.38 2.06 18.47
CA GLN A 131 -15.81 2.42 18.57
C GLN A 131 -16.35 3.06 17.27
N ILE A 132 -15.49 3.40 16.32
CA ILE A 132 -15.89 4.01 15.04
C ILE A 132 -16.54 2.92 14.16
N PRO A 133 -17.76 3.11 13.66
CA PRO A 133 -18.39 2.15 12.76
C PRO A 133 -17.55 1.91 11.51
N GLY A 134 -17.23 0.65 11.22
CA GLY A 134 -16.40 0.26 10.08
C GLY A 134 -14.89 0.28 10.38
N PHE A 135 -14.48 0.51 11.63
CA PHE A 135 -13.09 0.29 12.01
C PHE A 135 -12.69 -1.16 11.75
N PHE A 136 -11.62 -1.34 11.02
CA PHE A 136 -11.07 -2.67 10.71
C PHE A 136 -9.79 -2.92 11.50
N ASP A 137 -8.81 -2.03 11.36
CA ASP A 137 -7.53 -2.12 12.06
C ASP A 137 -6.81 -0.76 12.03
N LEU A 138 -5.74 -0.63 12.81
CA LEU A 138 -4.81 0.49 12.72
C LEU A 138 -3.94 0.33 11.47
N SER A 139 -3.60 1.43 10.81
CA SER A 139 -2.65 1.42 9.68
C SER A 139 -1.26 0.97 10.11
N PHE A 140 -0.88 1.31 11.35
CA PHE A 140 0.36 0.92 12.02
C PHE A 140 0.20 1.14 13.54
N PRO A 141 0.97 0.45 14.39
CA PRO A 141 0.94 0.66 15.83
C PRO A 141 1.23 2.12 16.18
N THR A 142 0.56 2.64 17.22
CA THR A 142 0.83 3.98 17.71
C THR A 142 2.29 4.10 18.16
N ILE A 143 2.99 5.08 17.63
CA ILE A 143 4.37 5.42 18.02
C ILE A 143 4.28 6.51 19.07
N ALA A 144 4.67 6.16 20.30
CA ALA A 144 4.74 7.07 21.44
C ALA A 144 6.15 7.00 22.02
N GLY A 145 6.78 8.17 22.25
CA GLY A 145 8.14 8.26 22.80
C GLY A 145 8.80 9.56 22.41
#